data_a1626ef068c590bb7e6c1c7eb13f2c2e
#
_entry.id   a1626ef068c590bb7e6c1c7eb13f2c2e
#
_cell.length_a   1.000
_cell.length_b   1.000
_cell.length_c   1.000
_cell.angle_alpha   90.00
_cell.angle_beta   90.00
_cell.angle_gamma   90.00
#
_symmetry.space_group_name_H-M   'P 1'
#
loop_
_entity.id
_entity.type
_entity.pdbx_description
1 polymer ?
#
loop_
_entity_poly.entity_id
_entity_poly.type
_entity_poly.pdbx_seq_one_letter_code
_entity_poly.pdbx_strand_id
1 'polypeptide(L)'
;MKSNLAVLSSDNKTIKFIKNNNLEDICNLYANSSRNTDDAKYFCKTHGFKKYFGSYEDLIEDNDIEYIVNFLPTGIKFEYTYLALKKNKKIISNYPIMSNKNELTSYQELK
;
A
#
# COMPACT_ATOMS: atom_id res chain seq x y z
N MET A 1 -9.75 16.79 8.50
CA MET A 1 -8.37 16.44 8.15
C MET A 1 -8.32 15.14 7.38
N LYS A 2 -7.55 15.10 6.29
CA LYS A 2 -7.47 13.89 5.48
C LYS A 2 -6.45 12.91 6.05
N SER A 3 -6.76 11.62 5.96
CA SER A 3 -5.83 10.57 6.36
C SER A 3 -4.72 10.41 5.32
N ASN A 4 -3.55 9.98 5.76
CA ASN A 4 -2.43 9.74 4.87
C ASN A 4 -2.52 8.35 4.25
N LEU A 5 -2.47 8.30 2.92
CA LEU A 5 -2.57 7.06 2.15
C LEU A 5 -1.23 6.78 1.48
N ALA A 6 -0.80 5.54 1.54
CA ALA A 6 0.42 5.10 0.88
C ALA A 6 0.14 3.91 -0.02
N VAL A 7 0.98 3.71 -1.02
CA VAL A 7 0.84 2.58 -1.94
C VAL A 7 2.11 1.74 -1.93
N LEU A 8 1.96 0.42 -1.91
CA LEU A 8 3.11 -0.48 -1.96
C LEU A 8 3.61 -0.67 -3.38
N SER A 9 2.70 -0.77 -4.36
CA SER A 9 3.07 -0.93 -5.76
C SER A 9 3.12 0.41 -6.46
N SER A 10 4.25 0.73 -7.09
CA SER A 10 4.40 1.94 -7.88
C SER A 10 4.13 1.61 -9.35
N ASP A 11 2.87 1.40 -9.70
CA ASP A 11 2.47 1.01 -11.05
C ASP A 11 1.15 1.67 -11.48
N ASN A 12 0.84 1.54 -12.77
CA ASN A 12 -0.35 2.16 -13.36
C ASN A 12 -1.65 1.60 -12.82
N LYS A 13 -1.66 0.32 -12.47
CA LYS A 13 -2.85 -0.32 -11.91
C LYS A 13 -3.26 0.33 -10.60
N THR A 14 -2.29 0.61 -9.75
CA THR A 14 -2.52 1.25 -8.46
C THR A 14 -3.05 2.67 -8.66
N ILE A 15 -2.45 3.44 -9.56
CA ILE A 15 -2.90 4.81 -9.83
C ILE A 15 -4.29 4.83 -10.43
N LYS A 16 -4.63 3.92 -11.33
CA LYS A 16 -5.97 3.83 -11.88
C LYS A 16 -7.01 3.57 -10.81
N PHE A 17 -6.68 2.69 -9.86
CA PHE A 17 -7.57 2.40 -8.74
C PHE A 17 -7.82 3.65 -7.89
N ILE A 18 -6.77 4.39 -7.58
CA ILE A 18 -6.88 5.61 -6.78
C ILE A 18 -7.78 6.63 -7.49
N LYS A 19 -7.55 6.86 -8.78
CA LYS A 19 -8.31 7.84 -9.54
C LYS A 19 -9.76 7.41 -9.78
N ASN A 20 -9.98 6.14 -10.08
CA ASN A 20 -11.33 5.64 -10.34
C ASN A 20 -12.21 5.67 -9.09
N ASN A 21 -11.61 5.65 -7.90
CA ASN A 21 -12.34 5.70 -6.64
C ASN A 21 -12.22 7.05 -5.94
N ASN A 22 -11.62 8.04 -6.60
CA ASN A 22 -11.48 9.40 -6.08
C ASN A 22 -10.82 9.44 -4.70
N LEU A 23 -9.85 8.56 -4.47
CA LEU A 23 -9.19 8.48 -3.16
C LEU A 23 -8.39 9.74 -2.83
N GLU A 24 -7.89 10.45 -3.84
CA GLU A 24 -7.18 11.71 -3.64
C GLU A 24 -8.07 12.80 -3.06
N ASP A 25 -9.40 12.66 -3.17
CA ASP A 25 -10.33 13.62 -2.60
C ASP A 25 -10.55 13.42 -1.10
N ILE A 26 -10.32 12.19 -0.61
CA ILE A 26 -10.58 11.85 0.79
C ILE A 26 -9.31 11.51 1.57
N CYS A 27 -8.18 11.30 0.88
CA CYS A 27 -6.91 10.98 1.51
C CYS A 27 -5.79 11.80 0.92
N ASN A 28 -4.75 12.06 1.71
CA ASN A 28 -3.52 12.63 1.18
C ASN A 28 -2.70 11.53 0.51
N LEU A 29 -2.19 11.78 -0.69
CA LEU A 29 -1.28 10.86 -1.36
C LEU A 29 0.10 11.05 -0.70
N TYR A 30 0.36 10.27 0.33
CA TYR A 30 1.48 10.51 1.23
C TYR A 30 2.77 9.87 0.77
N ALA A 31 2.74 8.57 0.44
CA ALA A 31 3.97 7.85 0.11
C ALA A 31 3.73 6.71 -0.87
N ASN A 32 4.77 6.37 -1.60
CA ASN A 32 4.78 5.18 -2.45
C ASN A 32 6.09 4.43 -2.24
N SER A 33 6.13 3.18 -2.63
CA SER A 33 7.32 2.37 -2.51
C SER A 33 7.52 1.48 -3.73
N SER A 34 8.75 1.01 -3.90
CA SER A 34 9.12 0.08 -4.94
C SER A 34 10.38 -0.64 -4.46
N ARG A 35 10.68 -1.79 -5.06
CA ARG A 35 11.94 -2.46 -4.79
C ARG A 35 13.12 -1.71 -5.40
N ASN A 36 12.86 -0.83 -6.36
CA ASN A 36 13.87 0.00 -7.00
C ASN A 36 13.64 1.44 -6.58
N THR A 37 14.63 2.04 -5.92
CA THR A 37 14.51 3.40 -5.40
C THR A 37 14.28 4.42 -6.51
N ASP A 38 14.90 4.25 -7.67
CA ASP A 38 14.74 5.18 -8.78
C ASP A 38 13.32 5.14 -9.33
N ASP A 39 12.73 3.94 -9.43
CA ASP A 39 11.34 3.78 -9.86
C ASP A 39 10.39 4.42 -8.86
N ALA A 40 10.65 4.25 -7.58
CA ALA A 40 9.83 4.85 -6.54
C ALA A 40 9.87 6.37 -6.62
N LYS A 41 11.06 6.92 -6.81
CA LYS A 41 11.24 8.37 -6.93
C LYS A 41 10.51 8.93 -8.15
N TYR A 42 10.62 8.26 -9.29
CA TYR A 42 9.96 8.69 -10.51
C TYR A 42 8.44 8.69 -10.35
N PHE A 43 7.91 7.61 -9.80
CA PHE A 43 6.47 7.47 -9.56
C PHE A 43 5.98 8.56 -8.61
N CYS A 44 6.74 8.83 -7.56
CA CYS A 44 6.41 9.86 -6.57
C CYS A 44 6.27 11.23 -7.23
N LYS A 45 7.24 11.59 -8.06
CA LYS A 45 7.21 12.88 -8.76
C LYS A 45 6.09 12.94 -9.78
N THR A 46 5.87 11.85 -10.52
CA THR A 46 4.88 11.81 -11.60
C THR A 46 3.46 11.96 -11.06
N HIS A 47 3.18 11.37 -9.92
CA HIS A 47 1.81 11.31 -9.40
C HIS A 47 1.55 12.16 -8.15
N GLY A 48 2.54 12.94 -7.74
CA GLY A 48 2.33 13.92 -6.68
C GLY A 48 2.29 13.35 -5.27
N PHE A 49 3.00 12.26 -5.00
CA PHE A 49 3.15 11.76 -3.65
C PHE A 49 4.16 12.62 -2.88
N LYS A 50 4.01 12.68 -1.57
CA LYS A 50 4.85 13.51 -0.72
C LYS A 50 6.24 12.92 -0.53
N LYS A 51 6.36 11.61 -0.40
CA LYS A 51 7.65 10.92 -0.24
C LYS A 51 7.63 9.54 -0.86
N TYR A 52 8.80 8.92 -0.95
CA TYR A 52 8.94 7.58 -1.52
C TYR A 52 9.90 6.76 -0.68
N PHE A 53 9.79 5.43 -0.83
CA PHE A 53 10.66 4.47 -0.13
C PHE A 53 11.19 3.44 -1.12
N GLY A 54 12.42 3.00 -0.89
CA GLY A 54 13.05 1.96 -1.70
C GLY A 54 12.74 0.54 -1.26
N SER A 55 11.89 0.37 -0.25
CA SER A 55 11.43 -0.94 0.20
C SER A 55 10.02 -0.84 0.74
N TYR A 56 9.30 -1.97 0.70
CA TYR A 56 7.93 -2.01 1.23
C TYR A 56 7.94 -1.92 2.75
N GLU A 57 8.93 -2.54 3.38
CA GLU A 57 9.06 -2.55 4.83
C GLU A 57 9.22 -1.14 5.41
N ASP A 58 10.05 -0.33 4.79
CA ASP A 58 10.29 1.04 5.25
C ASP A 58 9.00 1.87 5.19
N LEU A 59 8.20 1.69 4.15
CA LEU A 59 6.93 2.38 4.05
C LEU A 59 5.98 1.95 5.16
N ILE A 60 5.90 0.67 5.44
CA ILE A 60 5.00 0.14 6.47
C ILE A 60 5.39 0.64 7.86
N GLU A 61 6.68 0.87 8.09
CA GLU A 61 7.17 1.37 9.39
C GLU A 61 6.86 2.85 9.64
N ASP A 62 6.45 3.60 8.63
CA ASP A 62 6.20 5.04 8.79
C ASP A 62 4.92 5.25 9.61
N ASN A 63 5.07 5.89 10.78
CA ASN A 63 3.96 6.09 11.72
C ASN A 63 2.90 7.08 11.23
N ASP A 64 3.22 7.89 10.23
CA ASP A 64 2.29 8.89 9.70
C ASP A 64 1.34 8.33 8.66
N ILE A 65 1.52 7.08 8.25
CA ILE A 65 0.66 6.41 7.28
C ILE A 65 -0.48 5.72 7.99
N GLU A 66 -1.71 5.98 7.54
CA GLU A 66 -2.90 5.33 8.08
C GLU A 66 -3.44 4.24 7.16
N TYR A 67 -3.51 4.50 5.86
CA TYR A 67 -4.04 3.57 4.85
C TYR A 67 -2.94 3.12 3.91
N ILE A 68 -2.94 1.83 3.58
CA ILE A 68 -1.98 1.26 2.62
C ILE A 68 -2.75 0.54 1.52
N VAL A 69 -2.49 0.94 0.26
CA VAL A 69 -3.02 0.25 -0.91
C VAL A 69 -2.03 -0.85 -1.29
N ASN A 70 -2.49 -2.10 -1.26
CA ASN A 70 -1.63 -3.25 -1.51
C ASN A 70 -2.12 -4.02 -2.74
N PHE A 71 -1.54 -3.70 -3.90
CA PHE A 71 -1.82 -4.38 -5.17
C PHE A 71 -0.62 -5.21 -5.62
N LEU A 72 0.18 -5.68 -4.67
CA LEU A 72 1.31 -6.57 -4.97
C LEU A 72 0.82 -7.90 -5.53
N PRO A 73 1.70 -8.65 -6.22
CA PRO A 73 1.34 -9.99 -6.69
C PRO A 73 0.90 -10.88 -5.53
N THR A 74 -0.02 -11.80 -5.82
CA THR A 74 -0.62 -12.67 -4.80
C THR A 74 0.43 -13.38 -3.94
N GLY A 75 1.55 -13.79 -4.52
CA GLY A 75 2.59 -14.52 -3.79
C GLY A 75 3.21 -13.76 -2.63
N ILE A 76 3.23 -12.43 -2.69
CA ILE A 76 3.82 -11.62 -1.62
C ILE A 76 2.79 -10.71 -0.95
N LYS A 77 1.59 -10.62 -1.50
CA LYS A 77 0.56 -9.70 -1.00
C LYS A 77 0.20 -9.96 0.46
N PHE A 78 0.01 -11.23 0.82
CA PHE A 78 -0.38 -11.60 2.18
C PHE A 78 0.68 -11.17 3.19
N GLU A 79 1.95 -11.41 2.90
CA GLU A 79 3.06 -11.07 3.80
C GLU A 79 3.02 -9.60 4.18
N TYR A 80 2.88 -8.72 3.20
CA TYR A 80 2.89 -7.28 3.46
C TYR A 80 1.58 -6.79 4.04
N THR A 81 0.47 -7.43 3.72
CA THR A 81 -0.80 -7.15 4.39
C THR A 81 -0.69 -7.47 5.88
N TYR A 82 -0.11 -8.64 6.20
CA TYR A 82 0.09 -9.06 7.58
C TYR A 82 0.95 -8.06 8.36
N LEU A 83 2.08 -7.65 7.77
CA LEU A 83 2.98 -6.69 8.41
C LEU A 83 2.29 -5.35 8.66
N ALA A 84 1.53 -4.88 7.69
CA ALA A 84 0.82 -3.61 7.82
C ALA A 84 -0.23 -3.65 8.93
N LEU A 85 -0.98 -4.75 9.01
CA LEU A 85 -1.98 -4.90 10.06
C LEU A 85 -1.34 -4.97 11.44
N LYS A 86 -0.18 -5.59 11.56
CA LYS A 86 0.56 -5.62 12.82
C LYS A 86 1.00 -4.23 13.28
N LYS A 87 1.15 -3.30 12.34
CA LYS A 87 1.49 -1.91 12.63
C LYS A 87 0.26 -1.02 12.73
N ASN A 88 -0.92 -1.63 12.83
CA ASN A 88 -2.20 -0.92 12.95
C ASN A 88 -2.56 -0.08 11.74
N LYS A 89 -2.07 -0.45 10.56
CA LYS A 89 -2.45 0.21 9.32
C LYS A 89 -3.74 -0.41 8.78
N LYS A 90 -4.49 0.38 8.02
CA LYS A 90 -5.69 -0.11 7.34
C LYS A 90 -5.34 -0.44 5.90
N ILE A 91 -5.82 -1.57 5.41
CA ILE A 91 -5.46 -2.09 4.09
C ILE A 91 -6.59 -1.92 3.09
N ILE A 92 -6.22 -1.43 1.91
CA ILE A 92 -7.10 -1.39 0.74
C ILE A 92 -6.44 -2.27 -0.31
N SER A 93 -7.16 -3.29 -0.78
CA SER A 93 -6.58 -4.25 -1.71
C SER A 93 -7.65 -4.79 -2.67
N ASN A 94 -7.17 -5.23 -3.84
CA ASN A 94 -8.02 -5.94 -4.78
C ASN A 94 -8.09 -7.41 -4.38
N TYR A 95 -9.03 -8.12 -4.94
CA TYR A 95 -9.24 -9.52 -4.67
C TYR A 95 -8.42 -10.37 -5.64
N PRO A 96 -7.79 -11.49 -5.20
CA PRO A 96 -7.75 -12.01 -3.83
C PRO A 96 -6.61 -11.41 -3.01
N ILE A 97 -6.80 -11.30 -1.69
CA ILE A 97 -5.77 -10.81 -0.79
C ILE A 97 -4.79 -11.92 -0.44
N MET A 98 -5.27 -13.15 -0.31
CA MET A 98 -4.47 -14.29 0.05
C MET A 98 -4.73 -15.46 -0.87
N SER A 99 -3.77 -16.40 -0.95
CA SER A 99 -3.80 -17.46 -1.93
C SER A 99 -4.28 -18.82 -1.39
N ASN A 100 -4.44 -18.98 -0.08
CA ASN A 100 -4.88 -20.24 0.50
C ASN A 100 -5.59 -20.04 1.84
N LYS A 101 -6.15 -21.16 2.35
CA LYS A 101 -6.97 -21.15 3.55
C LYS A 101 -6.19 -20.78 4.82
N ASN A 102 -4.93 -21.19 4.91
CA ASN A 102 -4.11 -20.88 6.08
C ASN A 102 -3.84 -19.38 6.16
N GLU A 103 -3.59 -18.75 5.03
CA GLU A 103 -3.40 -17.30 4.98
C GLU A 103 -4.68 -16.58 5.40
N LEU A 104 -5.82 -17.07 4.98
CA LEU A 104 -7.11 -16.51 5.37
C LEU A 104 -7.30 -16.53 6.89
N THR A 105 -6.97 -17.66 7.52
CA THR A 105 -7.09 -17.79 8.96
C THR A 105 -6.18 -16.79 9.68
N SER A 106 -4.93 -16.70 9.25
CA SER A 106 -3.97 -15.74 9.85
C SER A 106 -4.44 -14.30 9.68
N TYR A 107 -4.97 -13.98 8.52
CA TYR A 107 -5.48 -12.65 8.24
C TYR A 107 -6.66 -12.31 9.16
N GLN A 108 -7.57 -13.24 9.36
CA GLN A 108 -8.73 -13.03 10.23
C GLN A 108 -8.33 -12.82 11.68
N GLU A 109 -7.29 -13.48 12.16
CA GLU A 109 -6.81 -13.32 13.52
C GLU A 109 -6.27 -11.91 13.78
N LEU A 110 -5.77 -11.23 12.75
CA LEU A 110 -5.25 -9.88 12.87
C LEU A 110 -6.34 -8.82 12.89
N LYS A 111 -7.48 -9.15 12.38
CA LYS A 111 -8.61 -8.22 12.39
C LYS A 111 -9.19 -8.07 13.78
#